data_9e54e9978e1af151a220471318f88ee6
#
_entry.id   9e54e9978e1af151a220471318f88ee6
#
_cell.length_a   1.000
_cell.length_b   1.000
_cell.length_c   1.000
_cell.angle_alpha   90.00
_cell.angle_beta   90.00
_cell.angle_gamma   90.00
#
_symmetry.space_group_name_H-M   'P 1'
#
loop_
_entity.id
_entity.type
_entity.pdbx_description
1 polymer ?
#
loop_
_entity_poly.entity_id
_entity_poly.type
_entity_poly.pdbx_seq_one_letter_code
_entity_poly.pdbx_strand_id
1 'polypeptide(L)'
;VPGKNFVLRTTQHQTAAVADAAVGRLARRLALELLEDPSLAATGGPAGALSLLHVLDHLQHATERLQYEAALTAARAGAGYPQLGAACGMTRQGARRRWPGLFDRSDKKPAEQPVMTTSPGRAVDVLLVEDDVADAMLIEEALSERGTRNLVQVTDGVAALEHLRDPASARPDLIVLDLNMPRMNGRDLLKVLKSDEDLRTIPVVVLTTSSAPDDVTGAYSSHANAYVTKPVNLADFEQAVQSIDAFYVDTATRPPRR
;
A
#
# COMPACT_ATOMS: atom_id res chain seq x y z
N VAL A 1 33.04 -15.65 -2.55
CA VAL A 1 33.70 -14.77 -3.54
C VAL A 1 33.48 -13.35 -3.05
N PRO A 2 34.51 -12.54 -2.75
CA PRO A 2 34.31 -11.16 -2.34
C PRO A 2 33.61 -10.41 -3.48
N GLY A 3 32.49 -9.76 -3.17
CA GLY A 3 31.67 -9.06 -4.13
C GLY A 3 32.50 -7.99 -4.86
N LYS A 4 32.38 -7.95 -6.18
CA LYS A 4 32.96 -6.91 -7.01
C LYS A 4 32.49 -5.55 -6.48
N ASN A 5 33.42 -4.70 -6.09
CA ASN A 5 33.11 -3.36 -5.63
C ASN A 5 32.40 -2.62 -6.75
N PHE A 6 31.23 -2.04 -6.42
CA PHE A 6 30.53 -1.12 -7.27
C PHE A 6 31.42 0.13 -7.50
N VAL A 7 31.88 0.32 -8.73
CA VAL A 7 32.73 1.45 -9.11
C VAL A 7 32.05 2.22 -10.23
N LEU A 8 31.73 3.48 -9.98
CA LEU A 8 31.23 4.40 -11.01
C LEU A 8 32.42 5.01 -11.78
N ARG A 9 32.22 5.18 -13.09
CA ARG A 9 33.18 5.88 -13.97
C ARG A 9 33.16 7.41 -13.76
N THR A 10 32.15 7.92 -13.07
CA THR A 10 31.92 9.34 -12.83
C THR A 10 31.97 9.65 -11.35
N THR A 11 32.38 10.87 -11.02
CA THR A 11 32.30 11.36 -9.63
C THR A 11 30.83 11.58 -9.24
N GLN A 12 30.53 11.57 -7.97
CA GLN A 12 29.18 11.82 -7.45
C GLN A 12 28.61 13.16 -7.96
N HIS A 13 29.46 14.20 -8.02
CA HIS A 13 29.08 15.52 -8.54
C HIS A 13 28.71 15.49 -10.05
N GLN A 14 29.50 14.77 -10.86
CA GLN A 14 29.20 14.60 -12.29
C GLN A 14 27.90 13.80 -12.51
N THR A 15 27.69 12.77 -11.72
CA THR A 15 26.45 11.96 -11.79
C THR A 15 25.23 12.81 -11.43
N ALA A 16 25.33 13.62 -10.36
CA ALA A 16 24.26 14.54 -9.97
C ALA A 16 23.94 15.55 -11.08
N ALA A 17 24.93 16.20 -11.66
CA ALA A 17 24.72 17.17 -12.73
C ALA A 17 24.06 16.57 -13.97
N VAL A 18 24.42 15.35 -14.36
CA VAL A 18 23.78 14.62 -15.47
C VAL A 18 22.35 14.26 -15.13
N ALA A 19 22.09 13.76 -13.91
CA ALA A 19 20.75 13.42 -13.45
C ALA A 19 19.84 14.66 -13.40
N ASP A 20 20.32 15.77 -12.82
CA ASP A 20 19.56 17.02 -12.74
C ASP A 20 19.18 17.54 -14.13
N ALA A 21 20.12 17.52 -15.07
CA ALA A 21 19.85 17.93 -16.45
C ALA A 21 18.83 17.01 -17.15
N ALA A 22 18.92 15.69 -16.92
CA ALA A 22 18.00 14.72 -17.53
C ALA A 22 16.60 14.84 -16.94
N VAL A 23 16.47 14.87 -15.62
CA VAL A 23 15.19 15.01 -14.89
C VAL A 23 14.54 16.35 -15.24
N GLY A 24 15.32 17.44 -15.25
CA GLY A 24 14.80 18.76 -15.59
C GLY A 24 14.27 18.86 -17.04
N ARG A 25 14.89 18.18 -18.01
CA ARG A 25 14.36 18.10 -19.38
C ARG A 25 13.08 17.27 -19.45
N LEU A 26 13.06 16.11 -18.78
CA LEU A 26 11.89 15.24 -18.74
C LEU A 26 10.71 15.94 -18.07
N ALA A 27 10.93 16.55 -16.90
CA ALA A 27 9.90 17.24 -16.16
C ALA A 27 9.27 18.38 -16.97
N ARG A 28 10.09 19.21 -17.64
CA ARG A 28 9.57 20.29 -18.49
C ARG A 28 8.76 19.75 -19.67
N ARG A 29 9.19 18.67 -20.29
CA ARG A 29 8.44 18.05 -21.39
C ARG A 29 7.09 17.54 -20.91
N LEU A 30 7.07 16.76 -19.82
CA LEU A 30 5.83 16.23 -19.25
C LEU A 30 4.90 17.34 -18.75
N ALA A 31 5.45 18.40 -18.13
CA ALA A 31 4.64 19.54 -17.70
C ALA A 31 3.92 20.24 -18.87
N LEU A 32 4.54 20.30 -20.05
CA LEU A 32 3.91 20.84 -21.27
C LEU A 32 2.86 19.87 -21.84
N GLU A 33 3.13 18.57 -21.81
CA GLU A 33 2.19 17.54 -22.30
C GLU A 33 0.92 17.42 -21.45
N LEU A 34 1.01 17.72 -20.14
CA LEU A 34 -0.10 17.64 -19.19
C LEU A 34 -0.94 18.91 -19.09
N LEU A 35 -0.49 20.04 -19.64
CA LEU A 35 -1.28 21.26 -19.69
C LEU A 35 -2.32 21.15 -20.82
N GLU A 36 -3.59 21.43 -20.51
CA GLU A 36 -4.65 21.55 -21.52
C GLU A 36 -4.35 22.66 -22.53
N ASP A 37 -3.69 23.73 -22.09
CA ASP A 37 -3.22 24.84 -22.93
C ASP A 37 -1.71 25.08 -22.73
N PRO A 38 -0.86 24.53 -23.64
CA PRO A 38 0.58 24.72 -23.56
C PRO A 38 1.06 26.19 -23.66
N SER A 39 0.22 27.09 -24.16
CA SER A 39 0.54 28.52 -24.24
C SER A 39 0.66 29.18 -22.87
N LEU A 40 -0.02 28.60 -21.84
CA LEU A 40 0.06 29.09 -20.47
C LEU A 40 1.45 28.88 -19.84
N ALA A 41 2.23 27.93 -20.33
CA ALA A 41 3.62 27.74 -19.90
C ALA A 41 4.56 28.83 -20.46
N ALA A 42 4.24 29.35 -21.65
CA ALA A 42 5.05 30.37 -22.34
C ALA A 42 4.83 31.78 -21.78
N THR A 43 3.71 32.04 -21.09
CA THR A 43 3.32 33.37 -20.61
C THR A 43 4.03 33.82 -19.33
N GLY A 44 4.91 32.99 -18.76
CA GLY A 44 5.61 33.29 -17.49
C GLY A 44 4.72 33.34 -16.27
N GLY A 45 3.46 32.89 -16.38
CA GLY A 45 2.49 32.85 -15.30
C GLY A 45 2.68 31.66 -14.33
N PRO A 46 1.92 31.62 -13.24
CA PRO A 46 2.07 30.56 -12.22
C PRO A 46 1.67 29.16 -12.73
N ALA A 47 0.86 29.04 -13.78
CA ALA A 47 0.34 27.77 -14.28
C ALA A 47 1.46 26.82 -14.74
N GLY A 48 2.42 27.31 -15.52
CA GLY A 48 3.55 26.50 -15.96
C GLY A 48 4.48 26.07 -14.82
N ALA A 49 4.68 26.94 -13.83
CA ALA A 49 5.47 26.62 -12.65
C ALA A 49 4.78 25.58 -11.75
N LEU A 50 3.46 25.68 -11.58
CA LEU A 50 2.66 24.72 -10.81
C LEU A 50 2.61 23.36 -11.51
N SER A 51 2.42 23.33 -12.82
CA SER A 51 2.49 22.09 -13.61
C SER A 51 3.85 21.42 -13.49
N LEU A 52 4.94 22.18 -13.59
CA LEU A 52 6.28 21.66 -13.39
C LEU A 52 6.50 21.13 -11.98
N LEU A 53 6.01 21.83 -10.96
CA LEU A 53 6.09 21.38 -9.57
C LEU A 53 5.33 20.05 -9.36
N HIS A 54 4.12 19.96 -9.92
CA HIS A 54 3.32 18.73 -9.90
C HIS A 54 4.06 17.54 -10.53
N VAL A 55 4.62 17.73 -11.72
CA VAL A 55 5.41 16.69 -12.40
C VAL A 55 6.66 16.30 -11.60
N LEU A 56 7.35 17.25 -10.99
CA LEU A 56 8.53 16.96 -10.19
C LEU A 56 8.19 16.13 -8.95
N ASP A 57 7.06 16.40 -8.31
CA ASP A 57 6.55 15.61 -7.19
C ASP A 57 6.31 14.15 -7.61
N HIS A 58 5.61 13.93 -8.72
CA HIS A 58 5.40 12.59 -9.27
C HIS A 58 6.69 11.87 -9.68
N LEU A 59 7.65 12.60 -10.27
CA LEU A 59 8.97 12.04 -10.60
C LEU A 59 9.77 11.66 -9.37
N GLN A 60 9.64 12.41 -8.27
CA GLN A 60 10.26 12.05 -6.99
C GLN A 60 9.71 10.71 -6.49
N HIS A 61 8.39 10.57 -6.42
CA HIS A 61 7.74 9.31 -5.99
C HIS A 61 8.11 8.13 -6.92
N ALA A 62 8.11 8.35 -8.24
CA ALA A 62 8.55 7.33 -9.19
C ALA A 62 10.02 6.92 -8.96
N THR A 63 10.90 7.88 -8.69
CA THR A 63 12.30 7.61 -8.39
C THR A 63 12.47 6.80 -7.13
N GLU A 64 11.69 7.06 -6.09
CA GLU A 64 11.72 6.31 -4.82
C GLU A 64 11.29 4.85 -5.02
N ARG A 65 10.24 4.60 -5.81
CA ARG A 65 9.84 3.23 -6.17
C ARG A 65 10.93 2.50 -6.94
N LEU A 66 11.48 3.09 -7.98
CA LEU A 66 12.56 2.50 -8.77
C LEU A 66 13.83 2.25 -7.95
N GLN A 67 14.13 3.11 -6.97
CA GLN A 67 15.23 2.88 -6.04
C GLN A 67 14.98 1.68 -5.14
N TYR A 68 13.74 1.48 -4.67
CA TYR A 68 13.40 0.30 -3.87
C TYR A 68 13.52 -0.98 -4.69
N GLU A 69 13.02 -1.02 -5.92
CA GLU A 69 13.13 -2.15 -6.84
C GLU A 69 14.60 -2.48 -7.16
N ALA A 70 15.41 -1.46 -7.42
CA ALA A 70 16.85 -1.62 -7.64
C ALA A 70 17.57 -2.17 -6.41
N ALA A 71 17.22 -1.67 -5.21
CA ALA A 71 17.77 -2.15 -3.95
C ALA A 71 17.38 -3.61 -3.68
N LEU A 72 16.12 -3.99 -3.96
CA LEU A 72 15.63 -5.36 -3.85
C LEU A 72 16.35 -6.30 -4.82
N THR A 73 16.52 -5.86 -6.07
CA THR A 73 17.26 -6.61 -7.09
C THR A 73 18.73 -6.82 -6.69
N ALA A 74 19.37 -5.76 -6.19
CA ALA A 74 20.74 -5.86 -5.70
C ALA A 74 20.86 -6.80 -4.49
N ALA A 75 19.90 -6.74 -3.56
CA ALA A 75 19.84 -7.63 -2.41
C ALA A 75 19.68 -9.11 -2.82
N ARG A 76 18.80 -9.40 -3.79
CA ARG A 76 18.65 -10.73 -4.36
C ARG A 76 19.91 -11.22 -5.07
N ALA A 77 20.72 -10.31 -5.61
CA ALA A 77 22.03 -10.59 -6.20
C ALA A 77 23.18 -10.69 -5.16
N GLY A 78 22.87 -10.62 -3.86
CA GLY A 78 23.81 -10.79 -2.77
C GLY A 78 24.47 -9.51 -2.23
N ALA A 79 23.97 -8.33 -2.61
CA ALA A 79 24.44 -7.07 -2.04
C ALA A 79 23.84 -6.86 -0.63
N GLY A 80 24.66 -6.48 0.35
CA GLY A 80 24.22 -6.13 1.70
C GLY A 80 23.97 -4.63 1.90
N TYR A 81 23.42 -4.24 3.05
CA TYR A 81 23.21 -2.82 3.40
C TYR A 81 24.44 -1.91 3.26
N PRO A 82 25.69 -2.38 3.54
CA PRO A 82 26.86 -1.55 3.28
C PRO A 82 27.03 -1.16 1.82
N GLN A 83 26.79 -2.09 0.89
CA GLN A 83 26.89 -1.86 -0.57
C GLN A 83 25.74 -0.99 -1.08
N LEU A 84 24.52 -1.22 -0.59
CA LEU A 84 23.37 -0.37 -0.91
C LEU A 84 23.57 1.07 -0.42
N GLY A 85 24.10 1.22 0.80
CA GLY A 85 24.45 2.53 1.35
C GLY A 85 25.51 3.24 0.50
N ALA A 86 26.58 2.54 0.15
CA ALA A 86 27.64 3.09 -0.71
C ALA A 86 27.12 3.52 -2.09
N ALA A 87 26.21 2.75 -2.69
CA ALA A 87 25.60 3.08 -3.98
C ALA A 87 24.77 4.38 -3.95
N CYS A 88 24.18 4.71 -2.81
CA CYS A 88 23.33 5.90 -2.63
C CYS A 88 23.99 7.02 -1.82
N GLY A 89 25.30 6.93 -1.54
CA GLY A 89 26.02 7.92 -0.73
C GLY A 89 25.58 8.02 0.72
N MET A 90 25.05 6.93 1.29
CA MET A 90 24.58 6.88 2.68
C MET A 90 25.29 5.79 3.48
N THR A 91 25.18 5.88 4.80
CA THR A 91 25.74 4.87 5.70
C THR A 91 24.92 3.57 5.66
N ARG A 92 25.52 2.45 6.13
CA ARG A 92 24.78 1.18 6.33
C ARG A 92 23.49 1.36 7.14
N GLN A 93 23.53 2.18 8.18
CA GLN A 93 22.36 2.47 9.00
C GLN A 93 21.32 3.30 8.25
N GLY A 94 21.76 4.26 7.42
CA GLY A 94 20.89 5.02 6.53
C GLY A 94 20.17 4.11 5.54
N ALA A 95 20.90 3.19 4.90
CA ALA A 95 20.30 2.20 3.99
C ALA A 95 19.30 1.28 4.70
N ARG A 96 19.60 0.82 5.93
CA ARG A 96 18.66 0.01 6.72
C ARG A 96 17.39 0.78 7.11
N ARG A 97 17.51 2.07 7.39
CA ARG A 97 16.35 2.94 7.69
C ARG A 97 15.52 3.21 6.44
N ARG A 98 16.17 3.39 5.29
CA ARG A 98 15.49 3.67 4.02
C ARG A 98 14.75 2.44 3.48
N TRP A 99 15.33 1.25 3.64
CA TRP A 99 14.78 -0.02 3.14
C TRP A 99 14.72 -1.06 4.27
N PRO A 100 13.83 -0.88 5.26
CA PRO A 100 13.70 -1.82 6.35
C PRO A 100 13.21 -3.18 5.83
N GLY A 101 13.74 -4.26 6.39
CA GLY A 101 13.29 -5.63 6.05
C GLY A 101 13.81 -6.21 4.73
N LEU A 102 14.62 -5.47 3.97
CA LEU A 102 15.10 -5.91 2.65
C LEU A 102 15.86 -7.25 2.68
N PHE A 103 16.45 -7.63 3.79
CA PHE A 103 17.20 -8.89 4.02
C PHE A 103 16.53 -9.82 5.03
N ASP A 104 15.35 -9.49 5.55
CA ASP A 104 14.63 -10.34 6.51
C ASP A 104 13.90 -11.51 5.85
N ARG A 105 14.06 -11.67 4.53
CA ARG A 105 13.55 -12.83 3.77
C ARG A 105 14.66 -13.84 3.53
N SER A 106 14.65 -14.89 4.36
CA SER A 106 15.14 -16.24 4.07
C SER A 106 16.62 -16.42 3.72
N ASP A 107 17.55 -16.25 4.67
CA ASP A 107 18.77 -17.08 4.71
C ASP A 107 19.24 -17.36 6.14
N LYS A 108 18.32 -17.44 7.08
CA LYS A 108 18.56 -18.21 8.29
C LYS A 108 18.03 -19.61 8.08
N LYS A 109 18.98 -20.56 7.83
CA LYS A 109 18.77 -21.98 8.15
C LYS A 109 17.97 -22.05 9.45
N PRO A 110 16.87 -22.77 9.54
CA PRO A 110 16.03 -22.76 10.72
C PRO A 110 16.86 -23.22 11.91
N ALA A 111 17.24 -22.32 12.81
CA ALA A 111 17.43 -22.73 14.19
C ALA A 111 16.03 -23.18 14.64
N GLU A 112 15.94 -24.41 15.07
CA GLU A 112 14.76 -25.02 15.67
C GLU A 112 14.24 -24.13 16.81
N GLN A 113 13.35 -23.19 16.44
CA GLN A 113 12.43 -22.61 17.39
C GLN A 113 11.22 -23.54 17.44
N PRO A 114 10.63 -23.78 18.62
CA PRO A 114 9.50 -24.68 18.71
C PRO A 114 8.43 -24.20 17.75
N VAL A 115 8.14 -25.05 16.77
CA VAL A 115 7.06 -24.88 15.82
C VAL A 115 5.80 -24.77 16.64
N MET A 116 5.32 -23.55 16.87
CA MET A 116 3.89 -23.39 17.09
C MET A 116 3.27 -23.86 15.79
N THR A 117 2.76 -25.04 15.80
CA THR A 117 2.00 -25.64 14.71
C THR A 117 0.86 -24.72 14.36
N THR A 118 1.09 -23.79 13.41
CA THR A 118 -0.01 -23.25 12.66
C THR A 118 -0.50 -24.41 11.81
N SER A 119 -1.65 -24.93 12.15
CA SER A 119 -2.42 -25.84 11.30
C SER A 119 -2.40 -25.34 9.87
N PRO A 120 -2.40 -26.22 8.84
CA PRO A 120 -2.38 -25.81 7.43
C PRO A 120 -3.47 -24.76 7.23
N GLY A 121 -3.04 -23.56 6.85
CA GLY A 121 -3.84 -22.34 6.98
C GLY A 121 -5.14 -22.46 6.21
N ARG A 122 -6.24 -22.50 6.96
CA ARG A 122 -7.56 -22.31 6.41
C ARG A 122 -7.57 -21.00 5.61
N ALA A 123 -8.19 -21.02 4.42
CA ALA A 123 -8.45 -19.83 3.63
C ALA A 123 -9.05 -18.72 4.51
N VAL A 124 -8.57 -17.49 4.31
CA VAL A 124 -9.06 -16.32 5.02
C VAL A 124 -10.32 -15.82 4.34
N ASP A 125 -11.39 -15.66 5.10
CA ASP A 125 -12.64 -15.15 4.59
C ASP A 125 -12.66 -13.62 4.76
N VAL A 126 -12.71 -12.88 3.66
CA VAL A 126 -12.72 -11.41 3.62
C VAL A 126 -14.08 -10.95 3.08
N LEU A 127 -14.74 -10.07 3.82
CA LEU A 127 -15.92 -9.34 3.34
C LEU A 127 -15.45 -7.96 2.86
N LEU A 128 -15.57 -7.73 1.56
CA LEU A 128 -15.34 -6.44 0.92
C LEU A 128 -16.67 -5.70 0.80
N VAL A 129 -16.75 -4.52 1.39
CA VAL A 129 -17.93 -3.65 1.31
C VAL A 129 -17.53 -2.42 0.48
N GLU A 130 -17.87 -2.46 -0.82
CA GLU A 130 -17.39 -1.55 -1.85
C GLU A 130 -18.39 -1.48 -3.00
N ASP A 131 -18.87 -0.31 -3.34
CA ASP A 131 -19.84 -0.11 -4.44
C ASP A 131 -19.20 0.16 -5.80
N ASP A 132 -17.96 0.64 -5.81
CA ASP A 132 -17.21 0.83 -7.05
C ASP A 132 -16.64 -0.50 -7.55
N VAL A 133 -17.12 -0.90 -8.73
CA VAL A 133 -16.74 -2.19 -9.35
C VAL A 133 -15.26 -2.20 -9.73
N ALA A 134 -14.69 -1.05 -10.14
CA ALA A 134 -13.28 -0.98 -10.53
C ALA A 134 -12.37 -1.13 -9.31
N ASP A 135 -12.67 -0.43 -8.21
CA ASP A 135 -11.94 -0.56 -6.95
C ASP A 135 -12.05 -1.98 -6.39
N ALA A 136 -13.25 -2.58 -6.46
CA ALA A 136 -13.46 -3.96 -6.01
C ALA A 136 -12.61 -4.97 -6.80
N MET A 137 -12.54 -4.84 -8.13
CA MET A 137 -11.69 -5.68 -8.98
C MET A 137 -10.20 -5.55 -8.63
N LEU A 138 -9.72 -4.33 -8.40
CA LEU A 138 -8.33 -4.08 -8.02
C LEU A 138 -8.00 -4.67 -6.65
N ILE A 139 -8.91 -4.58 -5.70
CA ILE A 139 -8.75 -5.19 -4.37
C ILE A 139 -8.71 -6.72 -4.48
N GLU A 140 -9.61 -7.30 -5.27
CA GLU A 140 -9.65 -8.75 -5.50
C GLU A 140 -8.35 -9.26 -6.14
N GLU A 141 -7.84 -8.56 -7.18
CA GLU A 141 -6.58 -8.89 -7.84
C GLU A 141 -5.41 -8.84 -6.86
N ALA A 142 -5.28 -7.74 -6.11
CA ALA A 142 -4.20 -7.55 -5.14
C ALA A 142 -4.22 -8.59 -4.00
N LEU A 143 -5.42 -9.03 -3.57
CA LEU A 143 -5.57 -10.08 -2.55
C LEU A 143 -5.26 -11.47 -3.11
N SER A 144 -5.59 -11.74 -4.39
CA SER A 144 -5.41 -13.04 -5.03
C SER A 144 -3.94 -13.40 -5.25
N GLU A 145 -3.07 -12.43 -5.44
CA GLU A 145 -1.62 -12.64 -5.67
C GLU A 145 -0.90 -13.33 -4.50
N ARG A 146 -1.43 -13.22 -3.28
CA ARG A 146 -0.76 -13.72 -2.07
C ARG A 146 -1.31 -15.04 -1.52
N GLY A 147 -2.20 -15.71 -2.23
CA GLY A 147 -2.73 -17.01 -1.86
C GLY A 147 -4.26 -17.07 -1.82
N THR A 148 -4.80 -18.23 -1.40
CA THR A 148 -6.23 -18.46 -1.43
C THR A 148 -6.96 -17.60 -0.39
N ARG A 149 -7.83 -16.70 -0.86
CA ARG A 149 -8.77 -15.93 -0.06
C ARG A 149 -10.18 -16.24 -0.53
N ASN A 150 -11.10 -16.36 0.41
CA ASN A 150 -12.52 -16.36 0.07
C ASN A 150 -13.01 -14.91 0.19
N LEU A 151 -13.10 -14.22 -0.94
CA LEU A 151 -13.59 -12.85 -0.99
C LEU A 151 -15.09 -12.87 -1.32
N VAL A 152 -15.86 -12.21 -0.47
CA VAL A 152 -17.27 -11.89 -0.75
C VAL A 152 -17.38 -10.39 -0.88
N GLN A 153 -17.85 -9.90 -2.03
CA GLN A 153 -18.14 -8.48 -2.26
C GLN A 153 -19.61 -8.18 -2.04
N VAL A 154 -19.88 -7.08 -1.36
CA VAL A 154 -21.21 -6.46 -1.24
C VAL A 154 -21.10 -4.96 -1.48
N THR A 155 -22.18 -4.34 -1.98
CA THR A 155 -22.12 -2.99 -2.52
C THR A 155 -22.55 -1.89 -1.55
N ASP A 156 -22.96 -2.22 -0.33
CA ASP A 156 -23.38 -1.25 0.69
C ASP A 156 -23.58 -1.89 2.06
N GLY A 157 -23.81 -1.04 3.07
CA GLY A 157 -23.97 -1.49 4.44
C GLY A 157 -25.18 -2.36 4.71
N VAL A 158 -26.26 -2.22 3.95
CA VAL A 158 -27.47 -3.07 4.11
C VAL A 158 -27.13 -4.49 3.66
N ALA A 159 -26.58 -4.64 2.46
CA ALA A 159 -26.17 -5.93 1.93
C ALA A 159 -25.11 -6.60 2.82
N ALA A 160 -24.20 -5.80 3.41
CA ALA A 160 -23.22 -6.30 4.38
C ALA A 160 -23.88 -6.89 5.63
N LEU A 161 -24.86 -6.21 6.20
CA LEU A 161 -25.59 -6.72 7.37
C LEU A 161 -26.44 -7.93 7.05
N GLU A 162 -27.08 -7.98 5.87
CA GLU A 162 -27.80 -9.16 5.40
C GLU A 162 -26.88 -10.37 5.32
N HIS A 163 -25.69 -10.21 4.67
CA HIS A 163 -24.69 -11.27 4.57
C HIS A 163 -24.16 -11.72 5.94
N LEU A 164 -23.86 -10.79 6.84
CA LEU A 164 -23.30 -11.10 8.17
C LEU A 164 -24.29 -11.78 9.12
N ARG A 165 -25.60 -11.56 8.91
CA ARG A 165 -26.68 -12.14 9.71
C ARG A 165 -27.26 -13.41 9.11
N ASP A 166 -26.88 -13.76 7.89
CA ASP A 166 -27.30 -15.00 7.27
C ASP A 166 -26.52 -16.18 7.90
N PRO A 167 -27.21 -17.13 8.57
CA PRO A 167 -26.55 -18.27 9.18
C PRO A 167 -25.90 -19.22 8.16
N ALA A 168 -26.25 -19.13 6.89
CA ALA A 168 -25.60 -19.89 5.81
C ALA A 168 -24.31 -19.25 5.33
N SER A 169 -24.09 -17.99 5.62
CA SER A 169 -22.89 -17.25 5.22
C SER A 169 -21.73 -17.49 6.17
N ALA A 170 -20.53 -17.62 5.63
CA ALA A 170 -19.32 -17.75 6.44
C ALA A 170 -19.02 -16.43 7.16
N ARG A 171 -18.78 -16.49 8.48
CA ARG A 171 -18.32 -15.32 9.24
C ARG A 171 -16.94 -14.88 8.73
N PRO A 172 -16.76 -13.62 8.28
CA PRO A 172 -15.46 -13.15 7.78
C PRO A 172 -14.43 -13.03 8.90
N ASP A 173 -13.17 -13.21 8.52
CA ASP A 173 -12.00 -12.97 9.37
C ASP A 173 -11.58 -11.50 9.35
N LEU A 174 -11.97 -10.77 8.29
CA LEU A 174 -11.66 -9.36 8.06
C LEU A 174 -12.78 -8.71 7.24
N ILE A 175 -13.13 -7.48 7.58
CA ILE A 175 -13.97 -6.61 6.75
C ILE A 175 -13.10 -5.47 6.21
N VAL A 176 -13.08 -5.29 4.89
CA VAL A 176 -12.54 -4.12 4.22
C VAL A 176 -13.74 -3.25 3.81
N LEU A 177 -13.74 -1.99 4.25
CA LEU A 177 -14.94 -1.14 4.24
C LEU A 177 -14.65 0.22 3.60
N ASP A 178 -15.35 0.55 2.51
CA ASP A 178 -15.43 1.94 2.07
C ASP A 178 -16.45 2.72 2.92
N LEU A 179 -16.20 4.02 3.11
CA LEU A 179 -17.09 4.93 3.81
C LEU A 179 -18.18 5.52 2.92
N ASN A 180 -17.90 5.68 1.63
CA ASN A 180 -18.71 6.46 0.70
C ASN A 180 -19.53 5.54 -0.23
N MET A 181 -20.59 4.97 0.29
CA MET A 181 -21.45 4.02 -0.44
C MET A 181 -22.92 4.47 -0.41
N PRO A 182 -23.74 4.04 -1.37
CA PRO A 182 -25.19 4.32 -1.39
C PRO A 182 -25.94 3.57 -0.28
N ARG A 183 -27.18 3.92 -0.07
CA ARG A 183 -28.12 3.34 0.92
C ARG A 183 -27.61 3.47 2.36
N MET A 184 -26.86 2.52 2.85
CA MET A 184 -26.19 2.60 4.14
C MET A 184 -24.68 2.80 3.89
N ASN A 185 -24.19 3.96 4.30
CA ASN A 185 -22.76 4.31 4.19
C ASN A 185 -21.90 3.53 5.20
N GLY A 186 -20.59 3.52 4.97
CA GLY A 186 -19.66 2.75 5.80
C GLY A 186 -19.55 3.26 7.24
N ARG A 187 -19.79 4.56 7.49
CA ARG A 187 -19.74 5.11 8.84
C ARG A 187 -20.87 4.54 9.69
N ASP A 188 -22.07 4.43 9.12
CA ASP A 188 -23.24 3.89 9.83
C ASP A 188 -23.12 2.38 9.98
N LEU A 189 -22.64 1.67 8.97
CA LEU A 189 -22.34 0.24 9.06
C LEU A 189 -21.32 -0.03 10.18
N LEU A 190 -20.22 0.72 10.24
CA LEU A 190 -19.19 0.55 11.27
C LEU A 190 -19.77 0.69 12.68
N LYS A 191 -20.62 1.68 12.92
CA LYS A 191 -21.31 1.86 14.22
C LYS A 191 -22.18 0.65 14.57
N VAL A 192 -22.96 0.12 13.60
CA VAL A 192 -23.79 -1.06 13.81
C VAL A 192 -22.92 -2.28 14.13
N LEU A 193 -21.87 -2.53 13.34
CA LEU A 193 -20.97 -3.66 13.55
C LEU A 193 -20.32 -3.64 14.92
N LYS A 194 -19.87 -2.47 15.39
CA LYS A 194 -19.15 -2.36 16.67
C LYS A 194 -20.06 -2.26 17.88
N SER A 195 -21.37 -2.04 17.67
CA SER A 195 -22.39 -2.09 18.73
C SER A 195 -23.01 -3.48 18.90
N ASP A 196 -22.88 -4.34 17.91
CA ASP A 196 -23.45 -5.69 17.89
C ASP A 196 -22.51 -6.66 18.63
N GLU A 197 -23.02 -7.41 19.61
CA GLU A 197 -22.21 -8.30 20.44
C GLU A 197 -21.53 -9.42 19.64
N ASP A 198 -22.16 -9.90 18.60
CA ASP A 198 -21.63 -10.97 17.76
C ASP A 198 -20.68 -10.46 16.70
N LEU A 199 -20.89 -9.24 16.17
CA LEU A 199 -20.12 -8.70 15.05
C LEU A 199 -18.93 -7.84 15.48
N ARG A 200 -18.96 -7.20 16.66
CA ARG A 200 -17.96 -6.23 17.11
C ARG A 200 -16.52 -6.74 17.13
N THR A 201 -16.34 -8.06 17.28
CA THR A 201 -15.02 -8.69 17.33
C THR A 201 -14.38 -8.91 15.96
N ILE A 202 -15.15 -8.75 14.87
CA ILE A 202 -14.60 -8.83 13.50
C ILE A 202 -13.71 -7.61 13.26
N PRO A 203 -12.43 -7.79 12.87
CA PRO A 203 -11.60 -6.68 12.48
C PRO A 203 -12.18 -5.93 11.28
N VAL A 204 -12.19 -4.60 11.36
CA VAL A 204 -12.64 -3.72 10.27
C VAL A 204 -11.51 -2.79 9.90
N VAL A 205 -11.09 -2.83 8.64
CA VAL A 205 -10.18 -1.86 8.03
C VAL A 205 -10.99 -0.96 7.10
N VAL A 206 -10.95 0.34 7.38
CA VAL A 206 -11.52 1.34 6.47
C VAL A 206 -10.53 1.57 5.34
N LEU A 207 -11.00 1.46 4.08
CA LEU A 207 -10.25 1.74 2.87
C LEU A 207 -11.09 2.67 2.00
N THR A 208 -10.79 3.96 1.97
CA THR A 208 -11.66 5.00 1.39
C THR A 208 -10.86 6.11 0.73
N THR A 209 -11.47 6.81 -0.23
CA THR A 209 -10.86 8.01 -0.84
C THR A 209 -10.84 9.23 0.08
N SER A 210 -11.62 9.22 1.18
CA SER A 210 -11.63 10.33 2.13
C SER A 210 -10.35 10.39 2.95
N SER A 211 -9.72 11.56 2.98
CA SER A 211 -8.61 11.90 3.89
C SER A 211 -9.00 12.95 4.92
N ALA A 212 -10.29 13.27 5.06
CA ALA A 212 -10.79 14.28 5.98
C ALA A 212 -10.48 13.89 7.44
N PRO A 213 -9.91 14.77 8.26
CA PRO A 213 -9.58 14.49 9.66
C PRO A 213 -10.78 14.02 10.48
N ASP A 214 -11.98 14.53 10.19
CA ASP A 214 -13.21 14.14 10.87
C ASP A 214 -13.60 12.68 10.55
N ASP A 215 -13.37 12.22 9.32
CA ASP A 215 -13.63 10.85 8.92
C ASP A 215 -12.66 9.89 9.60
N VAL A 216 -11.38 10.25 9.64
CA VAL A 216 -10.34 9.46 10.34
C VAL A 216 -10.69 9.36 11.82
N THR A 217 -10.95 10.49 12.47
CA THR A 217 -11.31 10.54 13.90
C THR A 217 -12.59 9.77 14.18
N GLY A 218 -13.62 9.94 13.34
CA GLY A 218 -14.91 9.25 13.45
C GLY A 218 -14.79 7.73 13.30
N ALA A 219 -13.95 7.24 12.39
CA ALA A 219 -13.72 5.83 12.20
C ALA A 219 -13.04 5.20 13.43
N TYR A 220 -11.97 5.81 13.94
CA TYR A 220 -11.32 5.31 15.16
C TYR A 220 -12.21 5.43 16.41
N SER A 221 -12.99 6.50 16.54
CA SER A 221 -13.97 6.65 17.61
C SER A 221 -15.09 5.60 17.54
N SER A 222 -15.38 5.10 16.33
CA SER A 222 -16.29 3.98 16.09
C SER A 222 -15.60 2.62 16.09
N HIS A 223 -14.38 2.53 16.64
CA HIS A 223 -13.61 1.32 16.83
C HIS A 223 -13.18 0.59 15.54
N ALA A 224 -12.92 1.31 14.45
CA ALA A 224 -12.20 0.76 13.32
C ALA A 224 -10.80 0.29 13.77
N ASN A 225 -10.31 -0.81 13.20
CA ASN A 225 -9.01 -1.36 13.54
C ASN A 225 -7.87 -0.68 12.77
N ALA A 226 -8.15 -0.14 11.59
CA ALA A 226 -7.25 0.67 10.80
C ALA A 226 -8.03 1.58 9.85
N TYR A 227 -7.39 2.67 9.43
CA TYR A 227 -7.89 3.58 8.42
C TYR A 227 -6.81 3.77 7.35
N VAL A 228 -7.16 3.50 6.12
CA VAL A 228 -6.27 3.59 4.96
C VAL A 228 -6.94 4.46 3.91
N THR A 229 -6.29 5.54 3.52
CA THR A 229 -6.76 6.35 2.38
C THR A 229 -6.37 5.66 1.09
N LYS A 230 -7.34 5.47 0.18
CA LYS A 230 -7.10 4.90 -1.16
C LYS A 230 -6.12 5.80 -1.92
N PRO A 231 -4.92 5.30 -2.28
CA PRO A 231 -4.01 6.07 -3.12
C PRO A 231 -4.60 6.27 -4.53
N VAL A 232 -4.25 7.39 -5.16
CA VAL A 232 -4.67 7.68 -6.55
C VAL A 232 -3.89 6.82 -7.56
N ASN A 233 -2.67 6.45 -7.22
CA ASN A 233 -1.79 5.65 -8.06
C ASN A 233 -2.10 4.16 -7.86
N LEU A 234 -2.27 3.42 -8.96
CA LEU A 234 -2.61 2.00 -8.94
C LEU A 234 -1.60 1.15 -8.15
N ALA A 235 -0.30 1.34 -8.37
CA ALA A 235 0.73 0.55 -7.69
C ALA A 235 0.74 0.78 -6.16
N ASP A 236 0.50 2.01 -5.73
CA ASP A 236 0.42 2.35 -4.31
C ASP A 236 -0.89 1.81 -3.69
N PHE A 237 -1.98 1.76 -4.49
CA PHE A 237 -3.24 1.15 -4.09
C PHE A 237 -3.09 -0.36 -3.87
N GLU A 238 -2.51 -1.07 -4.84
CA GLU A 238 -2.20 -2.50 -4.73
C GLU A 238 -1.31 -2.78 -3.52
N GLN A 239 -0.27 -1.97 -3.31
CA GLN A 239 0.62 -2.11 -2.16
C GLN A 239 -0.09 -1.87 -0.82
N ALA A 240 -1.03 -0.91 -0.76
CA ALA A 240 -1.83 -0.67 0.44
C ALA A 240 -2.71 -1.88 0.77
N VAL A 241 -3.40 -2.44 -0.23
CA VAL A 241 -4.23 -3.64 -0.06
C VAL A 241 -3.38 -4.85 0.35
N GLN A 242 -2.24 -5.08 -0.29
CA GLN A 242 -1.31 -6.15 0.06
C GLN A 242 -0.74 -5.99 1.48
N SER A 243 -0.55 -4.77 1.95
CA SER A 243 -0.08 -4.50 3.32
C SER A 243 -1.14 -4.82 4.36
N ILE A 244 -2.42 -4.52 4.07
CA ILE A 244 -3.55 -4.92 4.90
C ILE A 244 -3.61 -6.45 5.01
N ASP A 245 -3.54 -7.14 3.86
CA ASP A 245 -3.56 -8.60 3.80
C ASP A 245 -2.41 -9.21 4.60
N ALA A 246 -1.16 -8.77 4.35
CA ALA A 246 0.02 -9.25 5.04
C ALA A 246 -0.09 -9.08 6.57
N PHE A 247 -0.63 -7.96 7.03
CA PHE A 247 -0.80 -7.73 8.47
C PHE A 247 -1.84 -8.68 9.08
N TYR A 248 -3.03 -8.76 8.49
CA TYR A 248 -4.13 -9.54 9.08
C TYR A 248 -4.02 -11.05 8.85
N VAL A 249 -3.29 -11.48 7.84
CA VAL A 249 -3.13 -12.89 7.51
C VAL A 249 -1.85 -13.48 8.08
N ASP A 250 -0.73 -12.78 7.93
CA ASP A 250 0.59 -13.32 8.26
C ASP A 250 1.05 -12.90 9.66
N THR A 251 0.56 -11.76 10.19
CA THR A 251 1.12 -11.15 11.40
C THR A 251 0.13 -11.15 12.57
N ALA A 252 -1.12 -10.77 12.34
CA ALA A 252 -2.10 -10.62 13.40
C ALA A 252 -2.70 -11.96 13.83
N THR A 253 -2.86 -12.16 15.15
CA THR A 253 -3.67 -13.25 15.68
C THR A 253 -5.14 -12.86 15.55
N ARG A 254 -5.90 -13.63 14.78
CA ARG A 254 -7.33 -13.39 14.56
C ARG A 254 -8.20 -13.84 15.71
N PRO A 255 -9.31 -13.16 15.98
CA PRO A 255 -10.28 -13.62 16.98
C PRO A 255 -10.81 -15.02 16.61
N PRO A 256 -11.06 -15.89 17.61
CA PRO A 256 -11.70 -17.18 17.36
C PRO A 256 -13.11 -16.93 16.81
N ARG A 257 -13.53 -17.75 15.84
CA ARG A 257 -14.93 -17.74 15.38
C ARG A 257 -15.81 -18.39 16.44
N ARG A 258 -16.83 -17.68 16.80
CA ARG A 258 -17.91 -18.24 17.65
C ARG A 258 -18.95 -18.91 16.78
#